data_07bced9a4d79ca82d913afd9f430d4ef
#
_entry.id   07bced9a4d79ca82d913afd9f430d4ef
#
_cell.length_a   1.000
_cell.length_b   1.000
_cell.length_c   1.000
_cell.angle_alpha   90.00
_cell.angle_beta   90.00
_cell.angle_gamma   90.00
#
_symmetry.space_group_name_H-M   'P 1'
#
loop_
_entity.id
_entity.type
_entity.pdbx_description
1 polymer ?
#
loop_
_entity_poly.entity_id
_entity_poly.type
_entity_poly.pdbx_seq_one_letter_code
_entity_poly.pdbx_strand_id
1 'polypeptide(L)'
;MSDYIIGIDAGTTGIRIFCFNKSGNVISSSYSEFKQYYPKSGWVEHDAEEIWAKTEKLIVKAIRNGKLSPSKAVAIGITNQRETTVLFDKDTGKPVYNAIVWQCRRTAEICMDLKSRGLEPLFRKKTGLVLDAYFSGTKIQWILENVKGVKARAEKGKILFGTIDTYLLYRLTNRKSHKTDHTNASRTLIYNIEKKEWDRELTQILGVPDSILPETHNSSSLFGRTEKVKGLPDGIPISSLVGDQQGALFGQLCTEPGEAKNTYGTGCFLLFNTGNNFQISRNNLLTTLGCGPEGKTVYCLEGSVFIGGAVVQFLRDNLKFFKESKVSEKFASSVKKEDEVVFVPAFTGLGAPYWDMNARGAILGLTRDTTAEQITKAALKSIALQSYELVEAMENDTGSKLKVLKVDGGATGNSWLMQYQSDVLGKRVIRPSNVDTTVLGAAFLAGLERGFFPSVADLKRKIKVSKEFSPQMKVSQREKEIRIWKDSVRRIRTDQ
;
A
#
# COMPACT_ATOMS: atom_id res chain seq x y z
N MET A 1 15.71 -10.46 -29.86
CA MET A 1 15.02 -9.74 -28.75
C MET A 1 15.09 -10.61 -27.51
N SER A 2 15.45 -10.04 -26.35
CA SER A 2 15.59 -10.77 -25.09
C SER A 2 14.25 -10.98 -24.41
N ASP A 3 14.16 -12.03 -23.57
CA ASP A 3 13.02 -12.30 -22.72
C ASP A 3 12.80 -11.19 -21.69
N TYR A 4 11.53 -11.00 -21.26
CA TYR A 4 11.15 -9.97 -20.30
C TYR A 4 9.92 -10.36 -19.48
N ILE A 5 9.72 -9.69 -18.35
CA ILE A 5 8.53 -9.79 -17.49
C ILE A 5 7.64 -8.57 -17.70
N ILE A 6 6.32 -8.76 -17.78
CA ILE A 6 5.34 -7.68 -17.77
C ILE A 6 4.88 -7.48 -16.33
N GLY A 7 5.06 -6.27 -15.80
CA GLY A 7 4.45 -5.82 -14.55
C GLY A 7 3.23 -4.95 -14.81
N ILE A 8 2.11 -5.27 -14.19
CA ILE A 8 0.87 -4.47 -14.20
C ILE A 8 0.71 -3.85 -12.82
N ASP A 9 0.65 -2.53 -12.76
CA ASP A 9 0.35 -1.76 -11.55
C ASP A 9 -1.01 -1.08 -11.72
N ALA A 10 -2.01 -1.64 -11.07
CA ALA A 10 -3.37 -1.10 -11.05
C ALA A 10 -3.57 -0.23 -9.79
N GLY A 11 -3.00 0.98 -9.81
CA GLY A 11 -3.04 1.93 -8.70
C GLY A 11 -4.40 2.63 -8.54
N THR A 12 -4.50 3.51 -7.55
CA THR A 12 -5.76 4.22 -7.24
C THR A 12 -6.16 5.23 -8.33
N THR A 13 -5.19 5.88 -8.97
CA THR A 13 -5.47 6.96 -9.94
C THR A 13 -5.25 6.55 -11.38
N GLY A 14 -4.58 5.43 -11.64
CA GLY A 14 -4.24 5.02 -12.99
C GLY A 14 -3.60 3.63 -13.06
N ILE A 15 -3.42 3.19 -14.28
CA ILE A 15 -2.76 1.93 -14.63
C ILE A 15 -1.39 2.22 -15.20
N ARG A 16 -0.40 1.47 -14.74
CA ARG A 16 0.96 1.46 -15.28
C ARG A 16 1.32 0.06 -15.75
N ILE A 17 1.96 -0.02 -16.91
CA ILE A 17 2.54 -1.26 -17.42
C ILE A 17 4.03 -1.04 -17.57
N PHE A 18 4.81 -1.99 -17.04
CA PHE A 18 6.26 -1.99 -17.16
C PHE A 18 6.74 -3.31 -17.76
N CYS A 19 7.77 -3.24 -18.57
CA CYS A 19 8.50 -4.41 -19.05
C CYS A 19 9.90 -4.42 -18.43
N PHE A 20 10.28 -5.52 -17.78
CA PHE A 20 11.54 -5.67 -17.05
C PHE A 20 12.43 -6.72 -17.70
N ASN A 21 13.71 -6.41 -17.85
CA ASN A 21 14.72 -7.37 -18.32
C ASN A 21 15.29 -8.24 -17.17
N LYS A 22 16.19 -9.17 -17.49
CA LYS A 22 16.87 -10.06 -16.52
C LYS A 22 17.70 -9.35 -15.44
N SER A 23 18.01 -8.07 -15.64
CA SER A 23 18.70 -7.25 -14.65
C SER A 23 17.73 -6.49 -13.72
N GLY A 24 16.41 -6.67 -13.90
CA GLY A 24 15.38 -5.93 -13.14
C GLY A 24 15.23 -4.46 -13.59
N ASN A 25 15.84 -4.07 -14.72
CA ASN A 25 15.71 -2.72 -15.25
C ASN A 25 14.46 -2.60 -16.12
N VAL A 26 13.80 -1.45 -16.03
CA VAL A 26 12.69 -1.08 -16.93
C VAL A 26 13.22 -0.88 -18.33
N ILE A 27 12.70 -1.62 -19.31
CA ILE A 27 13.04 -1.50 -20.73
C ILE A 27 11.92 -0.83 -21.54
N SER A 28 10.71 -0.78 -20.99
CA SER A 28 9.59 -0.04 -21.56
C SER A 28 8.52 0.18 -20.51
N SER A 29 7.70 1.22 -20.70
CA SER A 29 6.54 1.48 -19.85
C SER A 29 5.43 2.21 -20.59
N SER A 30 4.25 2.19 -19.98
CA SER A 30 3.11 2.99 -20.40
C SER A 30 2.23 3.33 -19.19
N TYR A 31 1.52 4.45 -19.26
CA TYR A 31 0.66 4.96 -18.19
C TYR A 31 -0.60 5.59 -18.75
N SER A 32 -1.70 5.48 -18.00
CA SER A 32 -2.93 6.27 -18.20
C SER A 32 -3.71 6.35 -16.89
N GLU A 33 -4.21 7.54 -16.59
CA GLU A 33 -5.20 7.72 -15.54
C GLU A 33 -6.57 7.18 -15.98
N PHE A 34 -7.44 6.87 -15.01
CA PHE A 34 -8.85 6.56 -15.23
C PHE A 34 -9.73 7.46 -14.35
N LYS A 35 -11.01 7.55 -14.72
CA LYS A 35 -11.93 8.48 -14.09
C LYS A 35 -12.26 8.04 -12.66
N GLN A 36 -12.26 9.01 -11.75
CA GLN A 36 -12.72 8.86 -10.37
C GLN A 36 -14.17 9.32 -10.32
N TYR A 37 -15.04 8.57 -9.64
CA TYR A 37 -16.46 8.92 -9.47
C TYR A 37 -16.76 9.20 -8.00
N TYR A 38 -17.47 10.29 -7.73
CA TYR A 38 -17.87 10.75 -6.39
C TYR A 38 -19.39 10.94 -6.34
N PRO A 39 -20.19 9.84 -6.30
CA PRO A 39 -21.65 9.94 -6.41
C PRO A 39 -22.31 10.70 -5.26
N LYS A 40 -21.73 10.63 -4.06
CA LYS A 40 -22.15 11.34 -2.84
C LYS A 40 -20.91 11.75 -2.03
N SER A 41 -21.09 12.64 -1.06
CA SER A 41 -20.02 13.01 -0.13
C SER A 41 -19.44 11.78 0.55
N GLY A 42 -18.11 11.63 0.53
CA GLY A 42 -17.40 10.48 1.10
C GLY A 42 -17.51 9.17 0.29
N TRP A 43 -18.20 9.16 -0.86
CA TRP A 43 -18.28 8.01 -1.74
C TRP A 43 -17.24 8.10 -2.84
N VAL A 44 -16.53 7.01 -3.09
CA VAL A 44 -15.51 6.92 -4.14
C VAL A 44 -15.69 5.62 -4.90
N GLU A 45 -15.78 5.72 -6.23
CA GLU A 45 -16.00 4.57 -7.12
C GLU A 45 -15.09 4.64 -8.35
N HIS A 46 -14.77 3.47 -8.89
CA HIS A 46 -14.11 3.30 -10.17
C HIS A 46 -14.96 2.44 -11.11
N ASP A 47 -14.87 2.71 -12.41
CA ASP A 47 -15.39 1.80 -13.43
C ASP A 47 -14.36 0.70 -13.70
N ALA A 48 -14.67 -0.54 -13.29
CA ALA A 48 -13.77 -1.67 -13.46
C ALA A 48 -13.62 -2.07 -14.95
N GLU A 49 -14.61 -1.81 -15.81
CA GLU A 49 -14.47 -2.01 -17.26
C GLU A 49 -13.48 -1.00 -17.86
N GLU A 50 -13.47 0.26 -17.40
CA GLU A 50 -12.47 1.24 -17.81
C GLU A 50 -11.06 0.80 -17.38
N ILE A 51 -10.92 0.29 -16.15
CA ILE A 51 -9.64 -0.25 -15.64
C ILE A 51 -9.15 -1.38 -16.56
N TRP A 52 -10.01 -2.33 -16.91
CA TRP A 52 -9.67 -3.42 -17.81
C TRP A 52 -9.29 -2.92 -19.21
N ALA A 53 -10.13 -2.11 -19.82
CA ALA A 53 -9.88 -1.60 -21.19
C ALA A 53 -8.57 -0.81 -21.29
N LYS A 54 -8.24 -0.02 -20.26
CA LYS A 54 -6.96 0.67 -20.18
C LYS A 54 -5.80 -0.26 -19.97
N THR A 55 -5.93 -1.29 -19.13
CA THR A 55 -4.89 -2.31 -18.92
C THR A 55 -4.52 -2.97 -20.24
N GLU A 56 -5.50 -3.46 -21.00
CA GLU A 56 -5.28 -4.10 -22.31
C GLU A 56 -4.60 -3.14 -23.30
N LYS A 57 -5.11 -1.91 -23.41
CA LYS A 57 -4.53 -0.89 -24.30
C LYS A 57 -3.08 -0.53 -23.91
N LEU A 58 -2.79 -0.45 -22.62
CA LEU A 58 -1.47 -0.07 -22.13
C LEU A 58 -0.45 -1.21 -22.27
N ILE A 59 -0.86 -2.48 -22.19
CA ILE A 59 0.01 -3.63 -22.49
C ILE A 59 0.51 -3.50 -23.93
N VAL A 60 -0.40 -3.32 -24.90
CA VAL A 60 -0.04 -3.11 -26.32
C VAL A 60 0.89 -1.92 -26.49
N LYS A 61 0.60 -0.79 -25.80
CA LYS A 61 1.41 0.42 -25.89
C LYS A 61 2.82 0.21 -25.33
N ALA A 62 2.96 -0.46 -24.18
CA ALA A 62 4.28 -0.72 -23.57
C ALA A 62 5.14 -1.61 -24.48
N ILE A 63 4.57 -2.69 -25.03
CA ILE A 63 5.27 -3.58 -25.96
C ILE A 63 5.74 -2.82 -27.20
N ARG A 64 4.87 -2.00 -27.80
CA ARG A 64 5.19 -1.17 -28.97
C ARG A 64 6.28 -0.13 -28.66
N ASN A 65 6.16 0.59 -27.53
CA ASN A 65 7.15 1.60 -27.15
C ASN A 65 8.54 1.01 -26.98
N GLY A 66 8.64 -0.18 -26.40
CA GLY A 66 9.90 -0.90 -26.24
C GLY A 66 10.38 -1.65 -27.47
N LYS A 67 9.61 -1.65 -28.57
CA LYS A 67 9.87 -2.47 -29.77
C LYS A 67 10.08 -3.95 -29.38
N LEU A 68 9.29 -4.45 -28.41
CA LEU A 68 9.42 -5.80 -27.87
C LEU A 68 8.59 -6.80 -28.69
N SER A 69 9.01 -8.07 -28.69
CA SER A 69 8.18 -9.16 -29.22
C SER A 69 7.24 -9.69 -28.14
N PRO A 70 5.91 -9.74 -28.38
CA PRO A 70 4.96 -10.27 -27.40
C PRO A 70 5.26 -11.72 -26.98
N SER A 71 5.80 -12.54 -27.87
CA SER A 71 6.17 -13.94 -27.62
C SER A 71 7.38 -14.10 -26.69
N LYS A 72 8.08 -13.02 -26.36
CA LYS A 72 9.22 -12.99 -25.44
C LYS A 72 8.82 -12.60 -24.01
N ALA A 73 7.54 -12.32 -23.76
CA ALA A 73 7.03 -12.14 -22.41
C ALA A 73 6.99 -13.50 -21.68
N VAL A 74 7.82 -13.66 -20.67
CA VAL A 74 7.97 -14.92 -19.90
C VAL A 74 6.86 -15.08 -18.89
N ALA A 75 6.43 -14.00 -18.27
CA ALA A 75 5.35 -13.98 -17.29
C ALA A 75 4.76 -12.57 -17.11
N ILE A 76 3.60 -12.56 -16.45
CA ILE A 76 2.93 -11.35 -15.98
C ILE A 76 2.88 -11.39 -14.46
N GLY A 77 3.25 -10.27 -13.80
CA GLY A 77 3.00 -10.00 -12.39
C GLY A 77 2.03 -8.82 -12.25
N ILE A 78 1.06 -8.93 -11.34
CA ILE A 78 0.04 -7.91 -11.09
C ILE A 78 0.16 -7.41 -9.67
N THR A 79 0.21 -6.09 -9.51
CA THR A 79 0.02 -5.40 -8.23
C THR A 79 -1.14 -4.40 -8.35
N ASN A 80 -1.78 -4.10 -7.25
CA ASN A 80 -3.04 -3.33 -7.27
C ASN A 80 -3.26 -2.52 -6.00
N GLN A 81 -4.06 -1.46 -6.13
CA GLN A 81 -4.72 -0.83 -4.99
C GLN A 81 -5.51 -1.88 -4.22
N ARG A 82 -5.20 -2.07 -2.94
CA ARG A 82 -5.86 -3.09 -2.10
C ARG A 82 -7.28 -2.68 -1.76
N GLU A 83 -8.06 -3.59 -1.19
CA GLU A 83 -9.41 -3.40 -0.61
C GLU A 83 -10.49 -2.90 -1.58
N THR A 84 -10.14 -2.38 -2.74
CA THR A 84 -11.13 -1.95 -3.75
C THR A 84 -11.91 -3.15 -4.25
N THR A 85 -13.22 -3.09 -4.08
CA THR A 85 -14.15 -4.23 -4.15
C THR A 85 -14.91 -4.24 -5.47
N VAL A 86 -14.86 -5.35 -6.20
CA VAL A 86 -15.59 -5.58 -7.44
C VAL A 86 -16.45 -6.83 -7.29
N LEU A 87 -17.76 -6.72 -7.51
CA LEU A 87 -18.64 -7.86 -7.75
C LEU A 87 -18.99 -7.90 -9.23
N PHE A 88 -18.83 -9.06 -9.86
CA PHE A 88 -19.02 -9.22 -11.29
C PHE A 88 -19.73 -10.52 -11.64
N ASP A 89 -20.43 -10.50 -12.77
CA ASP A 89 -21.14 -11.65 -13.33
C ASP A 89 -20.14 -12.72 -13.78
N LYS A 90 -20.36 -13.96 -13.36
CA LYS A 90 -19.47 -15.09 -13.64
C LYS A 90 -19.39 -15.41 -15.14
N ASP A 91 -20.50 -15.33 -15.85
CA ASP A 91 -20.54 -15.79 -17.25
C ASP A 91 -19.98 -14.73 -18.22
N THR A 92 -20.21 -13.44 -17.91
CA THR A 92 -19.79 -12.32 -18.77
C THR A 92 -18.53 -11.60 -18.32
N GLY A 93 -18.17 -11.68 -17.02
CA GLY A 93 -17.10 -10.91 -16.40
C GLY A 93 -17.44 -9.42 -16.22
N LYS A 94 -18.70 -9.00 -16.48
CA LYS A 94 -19.12 -7.59 -16.32
C LYS A 94 -19.38 -7.26 -14.86
N PRO A 95 -18.88 -6.12 -14.34
CA PRO A 95 -19.22 -5.67 -13.00
C PRO A 95 -20.74 -5.46 -12.85
N VAL A 96 -21.29 -5.83 -11.71
CA VAL A 96 -22.71 -5.60 -11.38
C VAL A 96 -22.95 -4.22 -10.80
N TYR A 97 -21.88 -3.57 -10.35
CA TYR A 97 -21.83 -2.23 -9.82
C TYR A 97 -20.41 -1.67 -10.01
N ASN A 98 -20.22 -0.34 -9.94
CA ASN A 98 -18.88 0.24 -9.93
C ASN A 98 -18.03 -0.34 -8.79
N ALA A 99 -16.74 -0.45 -9.00
CA ALA A 99 -15.82 -0.85 -7.94
C ALA A 99 -15.84 0.16 -6.80
N ILE A 100 -16.14 -0.31 -5.57
CA ILE A 100 -16.13 0.56 -4.38
C ILE A 100 -14.68 0.66 -3.88
N VAL A 101 -14.14 1.88 -3.95
CA VAL A 101 -12.72 2.16 -3.67
C VAL A 101 -12.42 2.07 -2.17
N TRP A 102 -11.18 1.75 -1.82
CA TRP A 102 -10.70 1.68 -0.44
C TRP A 102 -10.95 2.97 0.38
N GLN A 103 -10.94 4.13 -0.28
CA GLN A 103 -11.20 5.45 0.34
C GLN A 103 -12.68 5.70 0.65
N CYS A 104 -13.59 4.89 0.09
CA CYS A 104 -15.03 5.12 0.20
C CYS A 104 -15.54 4.90 1.63
N ARG A 105 -16.29 5.87 2.16
CA ARG A 105 -16.83 5.84 3.54
C ARG A 105 -18.28 5.36 3.67
N ARG A 106 -18.92 4.91 2.56
CA ARG A 106 -20.36 4.53 2.55
C ARG A 106 -20.74 3.42 3.54
N THR A 107 -19.78 2.59 3.94
CA THR A 107 -20.01 1.47 4.87
C THR A 107 -19.60 1.80 6.31
N ALA A 108 -19.36 3.07 6.62
CA ALA A 108 -19.01 3.48 7.99
C ALA A 108 -20.09 3.10 9.01
N GLU A 109 -21.39 3.24 8.65
CA GLU A 109 -22.50 2.86 9.51
C GLU A 109 -22.53 1.35 9.80
N ILE A 110 -22.24 0.50 8.81
CA ILE A 110 -22.08 -0.94 9.00
C ILE A 110 -20.97 -1.23 10.01
N CYS A 111 -19.84 -0.54 9.91
CA CYS A 111 -18.74 -0.70 10.86
C CYS A 111 -19.15 -0.25 12.28
N MET A 112 -19.92 0.83 12.41
CA MET A 112 -20.42 1.30 13.71
C MET A 112 -21.42 0.28 14.32
N ASP A 113 -22.32 -0.30 13.54
CA ASP A 113 -23.21 -1.35 14.00
C ASP A 113 -22.42 -2.56 14.52
N LEU A 114 -21.46 -3.06 13.75
CA LEU A 114 -20.60 -4.18 14.17
C LEU A 114 -19.84 -3.87 15.46
N LYS A 115 -19.35 -2.65 15.64
CA LYS A 115 -18.68 -2.20 16.88
C LYS A 115 -19.66 -2.16 18.05
N SER A 116 -20.86 -1.61 17.86
CA SER A 116 -21.90 -1.55 18.91
C SER A 116 -22.34 -2.93 19.40
N ARG A 117 -22.26 -3.94 18.53
CA ARG A 117 -22.49 -5.35 18.84
C ARG A 117 -21.30 -6.04 19.51
N GLY A 118 -20.21 -5.31 19.78
CA GLY A 118 -19.01 -5.85 20.45
C GLY A 118 -18.18 -6.80 19.58
N LEU A 119 -18.29 -6.74 18.25
CA LEU A 119 -17.64 -7.69 17.34
C LEU A 119 -16.19 -7.30 16.95
N GLU A 120 -15.74 -6.09 17.24
CA GLU A 120 -14.39 -5.64 16.86
C GLU A 120 -13.26 -6.55 17.38
N PRO A 121 -13.27 -7.08 18.62
CA PRO A 121 -12.25 -8.00 19.09
C PRO A 121 -12.18 -9.30 18.28
N LEU A 122 -13.33 -9.83 17.84
CA LEU A 122 -13.41 -11.03 17.01
C LEU A 122 -12.75 -10.80 15.64
N PHE A 123 -13.14 -9.71 14.95
CA PHE A 123 -12.56 -9.35 13.67
C PHE A 123 -11.05 -9.12 13.79
N ARG A 124 -10.62 -8.34 14.79
CA ARG A 124 -9.21 -8.05 15.02
C ARG A 124 -8.39 -9.32 15.28
N LYS A 125 -8.90 -10.23 16.11
CA LYS A 125 -8.21 -11.49 16.40
C LYS A 125 -8.00 -12.35 15.15
N LYS A 126 -8.99 -12.45 14.27
CA LYS A 126 -8.95 -13.32 13.10
C LYS A 126 -8.26 -12.68 11.90
N THR A 127 -8.45 -11.38 11.68
CA THR A 127 -8.00 -10.68 10.47
C THR A 127 -6.79 -9.79 10.67
N GLY A 128 -6.45 -9.43 11.92
CA GLY A 128 -5.43 -8.43 12.24
C GLY A 128 -5.87 -6.99 11.96
N LEU A 129 -7.12 -6.77 11.55
CA LEU A 129 -7.64 -5.49 11.10
C LEU A 129 -8.62 -4.90 12.13
N VAL A 130 -8.76 -3.58 12.12
CA VAL A 130 -9.83 -2.86 12.83
C VAL A 130 -11.11 -2.86 11.98
N LEU A 131 -12.29 -2.69 12.61
CA LEU A 131 -13.55 -2.50 11.88
C LEU A 131 -13.59 -1.09 11.29
N ASP A 132 -13.28 -0.98 10.00
CA ASP A 132 -13.33 0.28 9.26
C ASP A 132 -13.85 0.07 7.82
N ALA A 133 -14.51 1.09 7.27
CA ALA A 133 -15.00 1.13 5.89
C ALA A 133 -13.88 1.01 4.83
N TYR A 134 -12.63 1.09 5.25
CA TYR A 134 -11.45 0.89 4.42
C TYR A 134 -11.44 -0.49 3.74
N PHE A 135 -11.80 -1.55 4.45
CA PHE A 135 -11.66 -2.94 4.04
C PHE A 135 -12.85 -3.45 3.21
N SER A 136 -12.65 -4.56 2.46
CA SER A 136 -13.60 -5.02 1.43
C SER A 136 -14.90 -5.61 1.99
N GLY A 137 -14.88 -6.31 3.12
CA GLY A 137 -16.02 -7.13 3.58
C GLY A 137 -17.33 -6.36 3.71
N THR A 138 -17.29 -5.17 4.33
CA THR A 138 -18.48 -4.31 4.46
C THR A 138 -18.95 -3.74 3.12
N LYS A 139 -18.04 -3.56 2.14
CA LYS A 139 -18.41 -3.14 0.78
C LYS A 139 -19.09 -4.25 0.00
N ILE A 140 -18.66 -5.51 0.20
CA ILE A 140 -19.35 -6.68 -0.36
C ILE A 140 -20.76 -6.75 0.18
N GLN A 141 -20.94 -6.69 1.51
CA GLN A 141 -22.25 -6.65 2.17
C GLN A 141 -23.13 -5.55 1.56
N TRP A 142 -22.59 -4.33 1.47
CA TRP A 142 -23.34 -3.19 0.93
C TRP A 142 -23.83 -3.44 -0.51
N ILE A 143 -23.00 -3.99 -1.40
CA ILE A 143 -23.42 -4.30 -2.78
C ILE A 143 -24.50 -5.36 -2.80
N LEU A 144 -24.36 -6.43 -2.01
CA LEU A 144 -25.35 -7.51 -1.92
C LEU A 144 -26.72 -7.02 -1.45
N GLU A 145 -26.75 -6.04 -0.55
CA GLU A 145 -27.98 -5.49 0.03
C GLU A 145 -28.61 -4.38 -0.84
N ASN A 146 -27.79 -3.54 -1.48
CA ASN A 146 -28.28 -2.32 -2.13
C ASN A 146 -28.40 -2.42 -3.65
N VAL A 147 -27.81 -3.45 -4.29
CA VAL A 147 -27.92 -3.62 -5.75
C VAL A 147 -28.96 -4.70 -6.06
N LYS A 148 -30.05 -4.29 -6.69
CA LYS A 148 -31.22 -5.16 -6.94
C LYS A 148 -30.84 -6.49 -7.61
N GLY A 149 -31.22 -7.60 -6.99
CA GLY A 149 -31.08 -8.95 -7.52
C GLY A 149 -29.67 -9.54 -7.42
N VAL A 150 -28.67 -8.80 -6.95
CA VAL A 150 -27.28 -9.28 -6.85
C VAL A 150 -27.17 -10.36 -5.79
N LYS A 151 -27.78 -10.20 -4.61
CA LYS A 151 -27.74 -11.19 -3.53
C LYS A 151 -28.26 -12.55 -3.98
N ALA A 152 -29.46 -12.60 -4.55
CA ALA A 152 -30.06 -13.85 -5.03
C ALA A 152 -29.24 -14.53 -6.14
N ARG A 153 -28.52 -13.76 -6.97
CA ARG A 153 -27.62 -14.28 -8.00
C ARG A 153 -26.30 -14.80 -7.39
N ALA A 154 -25.79 -14.12 -6.36
CA ALA A 154 -24.62 -14.54 -5.60
C ALA A 154 -24.84 -15.88 -4.91
N GLU A 155 -25.99 -16.06 -4.23
CA GLU A 155 -26.41 -17.32 -3.59
C GLU A 155 -26.51 -18.48 -4.61
N LYS A 156 -26.86 -18.18 -5.87
CA LYS A 156 -26.89 -19.15 -6.97
C LYS A 156 -25.52 -19.35 -7.66
N GLY A 157 -24.44 -18.77 -7.14
CA GLY A 157 -23.09 -18.89 -7.72
C GLY A 157 -22.92 -18.22 -9.08
N LYS A 158 -23.75 -17.21 -9.41
CA LYS A 158 -23.70 -16.45 -10.67
C LYS A 158 -22.94 -15.15 -10.58
N ILE A 159 -22.52 -14.76 -9.38
CA ILE A 159 -21.71 -13.58 -9.09
C ILE A 159 -20.41 -14.03 -8.46
N LEU A 160 -19.32 -13.32 -8.78
CA LEU A 160 -18.01 -13.51 -8.19
C LEU A 160 -17.56 -12.21 -7.52
N PHE A 161 -16.79 -12.34 -6.45
CA PHE A 161 -16.09 -11.25 -5.79
C PHE A 161 -14.62 -11.26 -6.17
N GLY A 162 -14.05 -10.07 -6.30
CA GLY A 162 -12.60 -9.88 -6.37
C GLY A 162 -12.19 -8.50 -5.91
N THR A 163 -10.96 -8.39 -5.46
CA THR A 163 -10.21 -7.15 -5.51
C THR A 163 -9.71 -6.93 -6.95
N ILE A 164 -9.05 -5.82 -7.22
CA ILE A 164 -8.67 -5.45 -8.60
C ILE A 164 -7.76 -6.51 -9.26
N ASP A 165 -6.86 -7.14 -8.49
CA ASP A 165 -6.01 -8.25 -8.97
C ASP A 165 -6.84 -9.42 -9.51
N THR A 166 -7.81 -9.89 -8.72
CA THR A 166 -8.72 -10.99 -9.09
C THR A 166 -9.53 -10.64 -10.33
N TYR A 167 -10.07 -9.42 -10.40
CA TYR A 167 -10.83 -8.96 -11.55
C TYR A 167 -9.96 -8.92 -12.82
N LEU A 168 -8.75 -8.36 -12.75
CA LEU A 168 -7.81 -8.34 -13.87
C LEU A 168 -7.37 -9.75 -14.30
N LEU A 169 -7.08 -10.63 -13.32
CA LEU A 169 -6.77 -12.04 -13.59
C LEU A 169 -7.91 -12.72 -14.36
N TYR A 170 -9.15 -12.53 -13.89
CA TYR A 170 -10.34 -13.12 -14.52
C TYR A 170 -10.49 -12.67 -15.98
N ARG A 171 -10.24 -11.40 -16.26
CA ARG A 171 -10.29 -10.84 -17.62
C ARG A 171 -9.12 -11.31 -18.49
N LEU A 172 -7.90 -11.33 -17.94
CA LEU A 172 -6.68 -11.78 -18.66
C LEU A 172 -6.73 -13.27 -19.04
N THR A 173 -7.46 -14.09 -18.28
CA THR A 173 -7.59 -15.54 -18.50
C THR A 173 -8.88 -15.92 -19.25
N ASN A 174 -9.55 -14.98 -19.90
CA ASN A 174 -10.84 -15.17 -20.54
C ASN A 174 -11.84 -15.88 -19.61
N ARG A 175 -11.90 -15.46 -18.35
CA ARG A 175 -12.82 -15.94 -17.28
C ARG A 175 -12.54 -17.37 -16.79
N LYS A 176 -11.34 -17.90 -16.99
CA LYS A 176 -10.98 -19.28 -16.58
C LYS A 176 -10.38 -19.35 -15.18
N SER A 177 -9.89 -18.25 -14.62
CA SER A 177 -9.25 -18.25 -13.30
C SER A 177 -9.87 -17.20 -12.38
N HIS A 178 -10.40 -17.67 -11.25
CA HIS A 178 -10.96 -16.84 -10.17
C HIS A 178 -10.12 -17.07 -8.89
N LYS A 179 -9.01 -16.35 -8.80
CA LYS A 179 -8.01 -16.50 -7.73
C LYS A 179 -7.55 -15.13 -7.24
N THR A 180 -7.04 -15.11 -6.02
CA THR A 180 -6.33 -13.97 -5.41
C THR A 180 -5.14 -14.47 -4.62
N ASP A 181 -4.32 -13.55 -4.11
CA ASP A 181 -3.22 -13.89 -3.22
C ASP A 181 -3.55 -13.59 -1.75
N HIS A 182 -2.75 -14.16 -0.85
CA HIS A 182 -2.94 -13.95 0.58
C HIS A 182 -2.79 -12.49 1.01
N THR A 183 -2.00 -11.67 0.29
CA THR A 183 -1.81 -10.26 0.66
C THR A 183 -3.07 -9.43 0.38
N ASN A 184 -3.76 -9.66 -0.74
CA ASN A 184 -5.05 -9.04 -1.05
C ASN A 184 -6.16 -9.62 -0.18
N ALA A 185 -6.24 -10.94 -0.01
CA ALA A 185 -7.24 -11.60 0.83
C ALA A 185 -7.20 -11.08 2.28
N SER A 186 -6.01 -10.87 2.85
CA SER A 186 -5.82 -10.36 4.21
C SER A 186 -6.41 -8.95 4.43
N ARG A 187 -6.82 -8.24 3.37
CA ARG A 187 -7.36 -6.88 3.44
C ARG A 187 -8.89 -6.83 3.34
N THR A 188 -9.57 -7.95 3.53
CA THR A 188 -11.00 -8.05 3.23
C THR A 188 -11.94 -8.06 4.44
N LEU A 189 -11.45 -8.13 5.67
CA LEU A 189 -12.23 -8.36 6.91
C LEU A 189 -12.91 -9.73 6.99
N ILE A 190 -12.75 -10.60 6.01
CA ILE A 190 -13.37 -11.93 5.98
C ILE A 190 -12.36 -13.06 5.81
N TYR A 191 -11.05 -12.72 5.90
CA TYR A 191 -9.94 -13.66 5.74
C TYR A 191 -9.21 -13.89 7.06
N ASN A 192 -9.12 -15.14 7.49
CA ASN A 192 -8.37 -15.52 8.69
C ASN A 192 -6.88 -15.58 8.35
N ILE A 193 -6.11 -14.62 8.84
CA ILE A 193 -4.68 -14.51 8.48
C ILE A 193 -3.80 -15.55 9.17
N GLU A 194 -4.25 -16.16 10.28
CA GLU A 194 -3.54 -17.24 10.95
C GLU A 194 -3.72 -18.56 10.19
N LYS A 195 -4.97 -18.91 9.85
CA LYS A 195 -5.31 -20.12 9.09
C LYS A 195 -5.03 -19.99 7.60
N LYS A 196 -4.95 -18.76 7.09
CA LYS A 196 -4.80 -18.43 5.66
C LYS A 196 -5.95 -18.98 4.80
N GLU A 197 -7.17 -18.76 5.27
CA GLU A 197 -8.40 -19.18 4.61
C GLU A 197 -9.52 -18.16 4.82
N TRP A 198 -10.56 -18.20 3.98
CA TRP A 198 -11.78 -17.44 4.20
C TRP A 198 -12.46 -17.91 5.49
N ASP A 199 -12.81 -16.98 6.39
CA ASP A 199 -13.37 -17.30 7.70
C ASP A 199 -14.90 -17.35 7.64
N ARG A 200 -15.46 -18.53 7.81
CA ARG A 200 -16.91 -18.76 7.71
C ARG A 200 -17.73 -17.95 8.73
N GLU A 201 -17.22 -17.75 9.94
CA GLU A 201 -17.92 -16.93 10.94
C GLU A 201 -18.00 -15.47 10.50
N LEU A 202 -16.89 -14.92 9.97
CA LEU A 202 -16.86 -13.54 9.48
C LEU A 202 -17.69 -13.35 8.21
N THR A 203 -17.67 -14.32 7.28
CA THR A 203 -18.51 -14.27 6.06
C THR A 203 -19.99 -14.34 6.42
N GLN A 204 -20.38 -15.17 7.40
CA GLN A 204 -21.76 -15.26 7.90
C GLN A 204 -22.22 -13.95 8.56
N ILE A 205 -21.39 -13.34 9.41
CA ILE A 205 -21.69 -12.05 10.07
C ILE A 205 -21.97 -10.96 9.03
N LEU A 206 -21.19 -10.92 7.94
CA LEU A 206 -21.33 -9.92 6.87
C LEU A 206 -22.29 -10.37 5.74
N GLY A 207 -22.93 -11.55 5.86
CA GLY A 207 -23.85 -12.05 4.85
C GLY A 207 -23.21 -12.31 3.48
N VAL A 208 -21.94 -12.68 3.46
CA VAL A 208 -21.16 -12.95 2.23
C VAL A 208 -21.20 -14.44 1.91
N PRO A 209 -21.79 -14.86 0.77
CA PRO A 209 -21.82 -16.28 0.38
C PRO A 209 -20.41 -16.79 0.02
N ASP A 210 -20.06 -17.98 0.51
CA ASP A 210 -18.76 -18.62 0.18
C ASP A 210 -18.57 -18.83 -1.33
N SER A 211 -19.67 -19.01 -2.08
CA SER A 211 -19.67 -19.25 -3.53
C SER A 211 -19.10 -18.11 -4.38
N ILE A 212 -19.00 -16.89 -3.83
CA ILE A 212 -18.46 -15.75 -4.56
C ILE A 212 -16.97 -15.53 -4.34
N LEU A 213 -16.36 -16.24 -3.38
CA LEU A 213 -14.99 -15.99 -2.92
C LEU A 213 -13.97 -16.65 -3.86
N PRO A 214 -12.85 -15.96 -4.19
CA PRO A 214 -11.79 -16.54 -5.02
C PRO A 214 -10.94 -17.55 -4.23
N GLU A 215 -10.32 -18.49 -4.93
CA GLU A 215 -9.28 -19.35 -4.38
C GLU A 215 -8.04 -18.52 -4.02
N THR A 216 -7.42 -18.79 -2.85
CA THR A 216 -6.26 -18.02 -2.35
C THR A 216 -4.96 -18.78 -2.50
N HIS A 217 -3.89 -18.07 -2.90
CA HIS A 217 -2.56 -18.63 -3.14
C HIS A 217 -1.45 -17.73 -2.57
N ASN A 218 -0.23 -18.25 -2.49
CA ASN A 218 0.95 -17.41 -2.27
C ASN A 218 1.12 -16.43 -3.43
N SER A 219 1.66 -15.24 -3.15
CA SER A 219 1.82 -14.18 -4.15
C SER A 219 2.71 -14.56 -5.34
N SER A 220 3.65 -15.48 -5.14
CA SER A 220 4.44 -16.12 -6.21
C SER A 220 3.85 -17.51 -6.49
N SER A 221 2.96 -17.61 -7.47
CA SER A 221 2.25 -18.83 -7.86
C SER A 221 1.72 -18.70 -9.27
N LEU A 222 1.46 -19.82 -9.95
CA LEU A 222 0.76 -19.80 -11.22
C LEU A 222 -0.75 -19.57 -11.00
N PHE A 223 -1.21 -18.35 -11.27
CA PHE A 223 -2.62 -17.98 -11.14
C PHE A 223 -3.45 -18.33 -12.38
N GLY A 224 -2.83 -18.34 -13.55
CA GLY A 224 -3.50 -18.64 -14.82
C GLY A 224 -2.59 -18.35 -16.01
N ARG A 225 -3.18 -18.37 -17.20
CA ARG A 225 -2.49 -18.04 -18.45
C ARG A 225 -3.33 -17.09 -19.28
N THR A 226 -2.70 -16.19 -20.01
CA THR A 226 -3.41 -15.27 -20.91
C THR A 226 -4.20 -16.05 -21.95
N GLU A 227 -5.41 -15.57 -22.23
CA GLU A 227 -6.25 -16.08 -23.30
C GLU A 227 -7.10 -14.95 -23.89
N LYS A 228 -7.05 -14.79 -25.21
CA LYS A 228 -7.78 -13.77 -25.99
C LYS A 228 -7.51 -12.33 -25.53
N VAL A 229 -6.30 -12.05 -25.04
CA VAL A 229 -5.88 -10.70 -24.63
C VAL A 229 -5.29 -9.98 -25.85
N LYS A 230 -5.81 -8.80 -26.15
CA LYS A 230 -5.33 -8.00 -27.29
C LYS A 230 -3.83 -7.70 -27.18
N GLY A 231 -3.07 -8.08 -28.20
CA GLY A 231 -1.64 -7.81 -28.32
C GLY A 231 -0.73 -8.75 -27.53
N LEU A 232 -1.29 -9.77 -26.88
CA LEU A 232 -0.53 -10.86 -26.26
C LEU A 232 -0.89 -12.21 -26.92
N PRO A 233 0.06 -13.13 -27.07
CA PRO A 233 -0.26 -14.51 -27.39
C PRO A 233 -1.00 -15.17 -26.21
N ASP A 234 -1.79 -16.19 -26.52
CA ASP A 234 -2.34 -17.07 -25.52
C ASP A 234 -1.23 -17.87 -24.82
N GLY A 235 -1.44 -18.17 -23.53
CA GLY A 235 -0.55 -19.06 -22.79
C GLY A 235 0.54 -18.36 -21.96
N ILE A 236 0.69 -17.03 -21.98
CA ILE A 236 1.65 -16.35 -21.10
C ILE A 236 1.22 -16.57 -19.63
N PRO A 237 2.10 -17.12 -18.75
CA PRO A 237 1.77 -17.35 -17.36
C PRO A 237 1.53 -16.01 -16.61
N ILE A 238 0.48 -15.96 -15.80
CA ILE A 238 0.28 -14.92 -14.79
C ILE A 238 0.75 -15.53 -13.48
N SER A 239 1.95 -15.12 -13.04
CA SER A 239 2.72 -15.84 -12.02
C SER A 239 2.90 -15.04 -10.72
N SER A 240 2.27 -13.87 -10.63
CA SER A 240 2.20 -13.12 -9.37
C SER A 240 0.96 -12.24 -9.30
N LEU A 241 0.31 -12.29 -8.13
CA LEU A 241 -0.63 -11.28 -7.64
C LEU A 241 -0.11 -10.79 -6.29
N VAL A 242 -0.15 -9.48 -6.03
CA VAL A 242 0.31 -8.90 -4.78
C VAL A 242 -0.31 -7.53 -4.53
N GLY A 243 -0.75 -7.26 -3.31
CA GLY A 243 -1.20 -5.92 -2.92
C GLY A 243 -0.07 -4.88 -3.03
N ASP A 244 -0.41 -3.63 -3.34
CA ASP A 244 0.56 -2.56 -3.65
C ASP A 244 1.64 -2.36 -2.58
N GLN A 245 1.25 -2.31 -1.31
CA GLN A 245 2.18 -2.08 -0.22
C GLN A 245 3.10 -3.29 0.02
N GLN A 246 2.59 -4.50 -0.14
CA GLN A 246 3.35 -5.73 -0.06
C GLN A 246 4.24 -5.91 -1.30
N GLY A 247 3.76 -5.50 -2.47
CA GLY A 247 4.56 -5.41 -3.69
C GLY A 247 5.76 -4.49 -3.49
N ALA A 248 5.56 -3.31 -2.91
CA ALA A 248 6.65 -2.38 -2.58
C ALA A 248 7.63 -2.98 -1.55
N LEU A 249 7.14 -3.67 -0.53
CA LEU A 249 7.98 -4.35 0.47
C LEU A 249 8.89 -5.39 -0.20
N PHE A 250 8.31 -6.24 -1.07
CA PHE A 250 9.07 -7.25 -1.80
C PHE A 250 9.98 -6.65 -2.87
N GLY A 251 9.52 -5.62 -3.59
CA GLY A 251 10.30 -4.90 -4.59
C GLY A 251 11.54 -4.21 -4.03
N GLN A 252 11.50 -3.84 -2.76
CA GLN A 252 12.66 -3.39 -2.00
C GLN A 252 13.44 -4.53 -1.34
N LEU A 253 13.03 -5.79 -1.56
CA LEU A 253 13.63 -7.00 -0.97
C LEU A 253 13.74 -6.92 0.57
N CYS A 254 12.70 -6.41 1.23
CA CYS A 254 12.51 -6.50 2.67
C CYS A 254 11.95 -7.87 3.03
N THR A 255 12.73 -8.92 2.79
CA THR A 255 12.30 -10.32 2.91
C THR A 255 12.61 -10.97 4.26
N GLU A 256 13.42 -10.31 5.08
CA GLU A 256 13.85 -10.82 6.36
C GLU A 256 13.17 -10.11 7.54
N PRO A 257 12.94 -10.81 8.67
CA PRO A 257 12.40 -10.17 9.86
C PRO A 257 13.26 -8.99 10.33
N GLY A 258 12.61 -7.88 10.68
CA GLY A 258 13.26 -6.64 11.09
C GLY A 258 13.62 -5.71 9.93
N GLU A 259 13.39 -6.09 8.67
CA GLU A 259 13.45 -5.18 7.54
C GLU A 259 12.10 -4.49 7.34
N ALA A 260 12.12 -3.20 7.02
CA ALA A 260 10.91 -2.41 6.79
C ALA A 260 11.04 -1.54 5.54
N LYS A 261 9.89 -1.24 4.95
CA LYS A 261 9.78 -0.21 3.92
C LYS A 261 8.82 0.89 4.37
N ASN A 262 9.08 2.12 3.94
CA ASN A 262 8.14 3.22 4.11
C ASN A 262 7.98 3.97 2.78
N THR A 263 6.75 4.07 2.29
CA THR A 263 6.40 4.83 1.09
C THR A 263 5.98 6.24 1.48
N TYR A 264 6.76 7.24 1.09
CA TYR A 264 6.53 8.66 1.38
C TYR A 264 5.77 9.34 0.24
N GLY A 265 4.43 9.24 0.32
CA GLY A 265 3.48 9.89 -0.59
C GLY A 265 2.75 11.07 0.07
N THR A 266 1.48 11.27 -0.26
CA THR A 266 0.57 12.20 0.44
C THR A 266 0.52 11.88 1.93
N GLY A 267 0.35 10.59 2.28
CA GLY A 267 0.65 10.00 3.58
C GLY A 267 1.90 9.15 3.51
N CYS A 268 2.24 8.48 4.63
CA CYS A 268 3.29 7.46 4.63
C CYS A 268 2.70 6.11 5.02
N PHE A 269 3.14 5.06 4.33
CA PHE A 269 2.70 3.67 4.57
C PHE A 269 3.92 2.82 4.90
N LEU A 270 4.04 2.46 6.17
CA LEU A 270 5.15 1.68 6.70
C LEU A 270 4.72 0.23 6.90
N LEU A 271 5.47 -0.70 6.30
CA LEU A 271 5.37 -2.12 6.53
C LEU A 271 6.65 -2.65 7.15
N PHE A 272 6.50 -3.39 8.25
CA PHE A 272 7.58 -4.04 8.98
C PHE A 272 7.42 -5.56 8.89
N ASN A 273 8.40 -6.25 8.34
CA ASN A 273 8.40 -7.71 8.21
C ASN A 273 8.66 -8.35 9.57
N THR A 274 7.72 -9.15 10.07
CA THR A 274 7.81 -9.88 11.34
C THR A 274 8.14 -11.37 11.15
N GLY A 275 8.32 -11.82 9.89
CA GLY A 275 8.59 -13.21 9.55
C GLY A 275 7.39 -14.12 9.81
N ASN A 276 7.63 -15.24 10.47
CA ASN A 276 6.59 -16.23 10.78
C ASN A 276 5.83 -15.94 12.10
N ASN A 277 6.17 -14.84 12.78
CA ASN A 277 5.56 -14.50 14.06
C ASN A 277 4.22 -13.79 13.83
N PHE A 278 3.12 -14.52 14.00
CA PHE A 278 1.79 -13.94 14.08
C PHE A 278 1.63 -13.15 15.36
N GLN A 279 1.29 -11.89 15.25
CA GLN A 279 1.10 -11.03 16.43
C GLN A 279 0.04 -9.96 16.13
N ILE A 280 -0.95 -9.87 17.01
CA ILE A 280 -1.90 -8.76 17.00
C ILE A 280 -1.27 -7.57 17.72
N SER A 281 -1.18 -6.44 17.05
CA SER A 281 -0.60 -5.22 17.62
C SER A 281 -1.35 -4.76 18.87
N ARG A 282 -0.61 -4.38 19.91
CA ARG A 282 -1.15 -3.72 21.13
C ARG A 282 -1.11 -2.20 21.00
N ASN A 283 -0.42 -1.69 19.99
CA ASN A 283 -0.25 -0.26 19.71
C ASN A 283 -1.11 0.20 18.52
N ASN A 284 -2.27 -0.44 18.29
CA ASN A 284 -3.24 -0.08 17.25
C ASN A 284 -2.69 -0.10 15.81
N LEU A 285 -1.65 -0.86 15.54
CA LEU A 285 -1.20 -1.14 14.17
C LEU A 285 -2.04 -2.26 13.56
N LEU A 286 -2.00 -2.38 12.24
CA LEU A 286 -2.63 -3.48 11.53
C LEU A 286 -1.65 -4.65 11.42
N THR A 287 -2.14 -5.88 11.63
CA THR A 287 -1.40 -7.08 11.26
C THR A 287 -1.90 -7.55 9.90
N THR A 288 -0.99 -7.80 8.98
CA THR A 288 -1.31 -8.20 7.60
C THR A 288 -0.35 -9.27 7.11
N LEU A 289 -0.62 -9.81 5.93
CA LEU A 289 0.27 -10.77 5.28
C LEU A 289 1.15 -10.07 4.24
N GLY A 290 2.39 -10.50 4.13
CA GLY A 290 3.38 -10.04 3.16
C GLY A 290 4.07 -11.20 2.46
N CYS A 291 5.06 -10.88 1.64
CA CYS A 291 5.85 -11.85 0.90
C CYS A 291 7.25 -11.95 1.48
N GLY A 292 7.62 -13.13 1.93
CA GLY A 292 8.97 -13.49 2.36
C GLY A 292 9.83 -14.06 1.21
N PRO A 293 10.96 -14.70 1.54
CA PRO A 293 11.78 -15.38 0.55
C PRO A 293 10.96 -16.38 -0.28
N GLU A 294 11.26 -16.48 -1.57
CA GLU A 294 10.58 -17.37 -2.51
C GLU A 294 9.06 -17.10 -2.65
N GLY A 295 8.60 -15.88 -2.27
CA GLY A 295 7.18 -15.52 -2.33
C GLY A 295 6.29 -16.21 -1.28
N LYS A 296 6.89 -16.92 -0.32
CA LYS A 296 6.15 -17.52 0.80
C LYS A 296 5.53 -16.44 1.67
N THR A 297 4.34 -16.72 2.17
CA THR A 297 3.61 -15.78 3.04
C THR A 297 4.29 -15.60 4.38
N VAL A 298 4.51 -14.34 4.76
CA VAL A 298 5.00 -13.91 6.08
C VAL A 298 4.03 -12.93 6.72
N TYR A 299 4.18 -12.66 8.02
CA TYR A 299 3.42 -11.61 8.70
C TYR A 299 4.14 -10.29 8.63
N CYS A 300 3.34 -9.21 8.60
CA CYS A 300 3.83 -7.84 8.65
C CYS A 300 2.96 -7.02 9.60
N LEU A 301 3.57 -6.05 10.29
CA LEU A 301 2.83 -4.94 10.88
C LEU A 301 2.77 -3.78 9.89
N GLU A 302 1.60 -3.15 9.79
CA GLU A 302 1.37 -1.99 8.93
C GLU A 302 0.90 -0.81 9.78
N GLY A 303 1.55 0.34 9.58
CA GLY A 303 1.16 1.62 10.16
C GLY A 303 1.09 2.70 9.09
N SER A 304 0.14 3.62 9.22
CA SER A 304 -0.08 4.71 8.28
C SER A 304 0.05 6.06 8.97
N VAL A 305 0.84 6.94 8.36
CA VAL A 305 0.87 8.38 8.66
C VAL A 305 -0.07 9.06 7.68
N PHE A 306 -1.14 9.68 8.15
CA PHE A 306 -2.14 10.27 7.27
C PHE A 306 -1.61 11.48 6.51
N ILE A 307 -0.81 12.30 7.17
CA ILE A 307 -0.24 13.53 6.62
C ILE A 307 1.28 13.39 6.51
N GLY A 308 1.75 12.87 5.38
CA GLY A 308 3.15 12.82 4.97
C GLY A 308 3.50 14.02 4.09
N GLY A 309 3.76 13.81 2.80
CA GLY A 309 4.04 14.86 1.83
C GLY A 309 2.93 15.92 1.70
N ALA A 310 1.71 15.61 2.14
CA ALA A 310 0.60 16.56 2.18
C ALA A 310 0.92 17.81 3.02
N VAL A 311 1.73 17.72 4.06
CA VAL A 311 2.14 18.91 4.84
C VAL A 311 2.97 19.87 3.98
N VAL A 312 3.85 19.36 3.11
CA VAL A 312 4.64 20.18 2.18
C VAL A 312 3.74 20.83 1.12
N GLN A 313 2.73 20.09 0.64
CA GLN A 313 1.72 20.64 -0.26
C GLN A 313 0.93 21.77 0.42
N PHE A 314 0.53 21.60 1.67
CA PHE A 314 -0.15 22.64 2.46
C PHE A 314 0.71 23.91 2.58
N LEU A 315 2.01 23.79 2.87
CA LEU A 315 2.91 24.95 2.93
C LEU A 315 3.02 25.64 1.55
N ARG A 316 3.03 24.87 0.47
CA ARG A 316 3.09 25.41 -0.90
C ARG A 316 1.77 26.04 -1.34
N ASP A 317 0.65 25.32 -1.20
CA ASP A 317 -0.61 25.65 -1.85
C ASP A 317 -1.50 26.56 -1.01
N ASN A 318 -1.47 26.43 0.32
CA ASN A 318 -2.29 27.19 1.25
C ASN A 318 -1.50 28.36 1.87
N LEU A 319 -0.31 28.09 2.43
CA LEU A 319 0.51 29.14 3.08
C LEU A 319 1.40 29.91 2.09
N LYS A 320 1.57 29.39 0.85
CA LYS A 320 2.34 30.06 -0.23
C LYS A 320 3.80 30.34 0.12
N PHE A 321 4.41 29.54 0.97
CA PHE A 321 5.82 29.73 1.38
C PHE A 321 6.80 29.54 0.23
N PHE A 322 6.47 28.67 -0.75
CA PHE A 322 7.25 28.41 -1.94
C PHE A 322 6.35 27.95 -3.10
N LYS A 323 6.87 28.03 -4.33
CA LYS A 323 6.14 27.61 -5.54
C LYS A 323 6.27 26.12 -5.86
N GLU A 324 7.38 25.48 -5.46
CA GLU A 324 7.71 24.10 -5.77
C GLU A 324 8.13 23.35 -4.50
N SER A 325 7.59 22.14 -4.31
CA SER A 325 7.84 21.32 -3.11
C SER A 325 9.33 21.02 -2.87
N LYS A 326 10.16 20.95 -3.94
CA LYS A 326 11.62 20.74 -3.80
C LYS A 326 12.33 21.86 -3.04
N VAL A 327 11.76 23.07 -2.99
CA VAL A 327 12.34 24.22 -2.26
C VAL A 327 12.35 23.97 -0.75
N SER A 328 11.46 23.10 -0.24
CA SER A 328 11.41 22.73 1.17
C SER A 328 12.74 22.18 1.72
N GLU A 329 13.51 21.46 0.90
CA GLU A 329 14.82 20.95 1.27
C GLU A 329 15.82 22.11 1.52
N LYS A 330 15.83 23.10 0.63
CA LYS A 330 16.67 24.29 0.79
C LYS A 330 16.29 25.11 2.01
N PHE A 331 14.98 25.29 2.26
CA PHE A 331 14.48 25.98 3.45
C PHE A 331 14.93 25.28 4.73
N ALA A 332 14.73 23.97 4.85
CA ALA A 332 15.16 23.23 6.03
C ALA A 332 16.68 23.28 6.24
N SER A 333 17.47 23.23 5.15
CA SER A 333 18.93 23.29 5.21
C SER A 333 19.47 24.68 5.56
N SER A 334 18.73 25.75 5.31
CA SER A 334 19.16 27.13 5.60
C SER A 334 19.05 27.49 7.08
N VAL A 335 18.22 26.78 7.85
CA VAL A 335 18.02 27.05 9.29
C VAL A 335 19.19 26.49 10.10
N LYS A 336 20.13 27.36 10.47
CA LYS A 336 21.35 27.01 11.24
C LYS A 336 21.11 27.03 12.74
N LYS A 337 20.21 27.88 13.23
CA LYS A 337 19.90 28.04 14.66
C LYS A 337 18.97 26.91 15.11
N GLU A 338 19.23 26.32 16.27
CA GLU A 338 18.23 25.46 16.91
C GLU A 338 16.98 26.29 17.21
N ASP A 339 15.83 25.75 16.85
CA ASP A 339 14.52 26.34 17.12
C ASP A 339 13.62 25.29 17.77
N GLU A 340 12.65 25.77 18.56
CA GLU A 340 11.68 24.92 19.25
C GLU A 340 10.33 24.86 18.52
N VAL A 341 10.30 25.28 17.25
CA VAL A 341 9.08 25.20 16.44
C VAL A 341 8.76 23.75 16.14
N VAL A 342 7.56 23.33 16.51
CA VAL A 342 7.02 22.01 16.22
C VAL A 342 5.75 22.17 15.40
N PHE A 343 5.65 21.41 14.31
CA PHE A 343 4.44 21.34 13.49
C PHE A 343 3.81 19.95 13.62
N VAL A 344 2.64 19.84 14.23
CA VAL A 344 1.87 18.58 14.29
C VAL A 344 0.77 18.63 13.22
N PRO A 345 0.89 17.88 12.10
CA PRO A 345 0.01 18.03 10.95
C PRO A 345 -1.25 17.14 11.05
N ALA A 346 -2.01 17.22 12.12
CA ALA A 346 -3.23 16.45 12.33
C ALA A 346 -4.42 17.04 11.54
N PHE A 347 -4.29 17.25 10.21
CA PHE A 347 -5.33 17.89 9.39
C PHE A 347 -6.63 17.08 9.33
N THR A 348 -6.52 15.76 9.41
CA THR A 348 -7.65 14.80 9.39
C THR A 348 -7.66 13.91 10.62
N GLY A 349 -7.13 14.40 11.74
CA GLY A 349 -6.88 13.62 12.94
C GLY A 349 -5.49 12.98 12.95
N LEU A 350 -5.20 12.22 14.00
CA LEU A 350 -4.00 11.43 14.17
C LEU A 350 -4.29 9.97 13.80
N GLY A 351 -3.40 9.34 13.01
CA GLY A 351 -3.43 7.93 12.70
C GLY A 351 -2.82 7.07 13.82
N ALA A 352 -2.32 5.90 13.45
CA ALA A 352 -1.60 5.04 14.39
C ALA A 352 -0.37 5.75 14.98
N PRO A 353 -0.07 5.53 16.27
CA PRO A 353 -0.73 4.64 17.21
C PRO A 353 -1.95 5.26 17.95
N TYR A 354 -2.28 6.51 17.70
CA TYR A 354 -3.24 7.29 18.49
C TYR A 354 -4.70 7.06 18.10
N TRP A 355 -5.03 7.09 16.81
CA TRP A 355 -6.39 7.00 16.24
C TRP A 355 -7.36 8.06 16.76
N ASP A 356 -6.84 9.26 17.04
CA ASP A 356 -7.65 10.40 17.46
C ASP A 356 -8.13 11.19 16.24
N MET A 357 -9.34 10.92 15.80
CA MET A 357 -9.95 11.55 14.63
C MET A 357 -10.39 13.01 14.88
N ASN A 358 -10.47 13.43 16.16
CA ASN A 358 -10.89 14.78 16.54
C ASN A 358 -9.70 15.72 16.71
N ALA A 359 -8.47 15.23 16.87
CA ALA A 359 -7.27 16.05 16.90
C ALA A 359 -7.17 16.94 15.66
N ARG A 360 -6.64 18.14 15.84
CA ARG A 360 -6.39 19.08 14.71
C ARG A 360 -4.94 19.55 14.74
N GLY A 361 -4.44 19.90 13.54
CA GLY A 361 -3.05 20.34 13.38
C GLY A 361 -2.73 21.59 14.15
N ALA A 362 -1.50 21.69 14.66
CA ALA A 362 -1.01 22.84 15.40
C ALA A 362 0.45 23.16 15.04
N ILE A 363 0.81 24.44 15.20
CA ILE A 363 2.19 24.91 15.19
C ILE A 363 2.48 25.48 16.57
N LEU A 364 3.48 24.93 17.25
CA LEU A 364 3.86 25.28 18.60
C LEU A 364 5.26 25.93 18.62
N GLY A 365 5.57 26.72 19.65
CA GLY A 365 6.88 27.34 19.81
C GLY A 365 7.14 28.56 18.92
N LEU A 366 6.09 29.22 18.40
CA LEU A 366 6.22 30.43 17.61
C LEU A 366 6.69 31.63 18.44
N THR A 367 7.61 32.40 17.86
CA THR A 367 8.08 33.70 18.39
C THR A 367 7.95 34.74 17.29
N ARG A 368 8.19 36.02 17.61
CA ARG A 368 8.04 37.12 16.61
C ARG A 368 9.02 37.01 15.43
N ASP A 369 10.14 36.33 15.61
CA ASP A 369 11.20 36.14 14.62
C ASP A 369 11.09 34.77 13.90
N THR A 370 10.03 33.98 14.14
CA THR A 370 9.81 32.72 13.47
C THR A 370 9.62 32.93 11.96
N THR A 371 10.39 32.23 11.17
CA THR A 371 10.41 32.34 9.70
C THR A 371 9.69 31.18 9.01
N ALA A 372 9.37 31.35 7.72
CA ALA A 372 8.80 30.30 6.86
C ALA A 372 9.74 29.07 6.75
N GLU A 373 11.06 29.30 6.78
CA GLU A 373 12.08 28.24 6.76
C GLU A 373 12.01 27.37 8.01
N GLN A 374 11.86 27.98 9.20
CA GLN A 374 11.74 27.25 10.45
C GLN A 374 10.45 26.42 10.50
N ILE A 375 9.32 26.99 10.09
CA ILE A 375 8.04 26.25 9.99
C ILE A 375 8.16 25.11 8.97
N THR A 376 8.83 25.32 7.82
CA THR A 376 9.05 24.29 6.82
C THR A 376 9.93 23.16 7.36
N LYS A 377 11.00 23.49 8.08
CA LYS A 377 11.85 22.50 8.76
C LYS A 377 11.06 21.67 9.77
N ALA A 378 10.23 22.32 10.62
CA ALA A 378 9.36 21.64 11.57
C ALA A 378 8.34 20.71 10.88
N ALA A 379 7.78 21.12 9.76
CA ALA A 379 6.89 20.28 8.95
C ALA A 379 7.59 19.05 8.36
N LEU A 380 8.82 19.18 7.87
CA LEU A 380 9.62 18.02 7.42
C LEU A 380 10.00 17.11 8.59
N LYS A 381 10.38 17.67 9.76
CA LYS A 381 10.63 16.89 10.97
C LYS A 381 9.41 16.06 11.35
N SER A 382 8.20 16.62 11.26
CA SER A 382 6.97 15.93 11.64
C SER A 382 6.72 14.65 10.83
N ILE A 383 7.07 14.63 9.53
CA ILE A 383 6.94 13.43 8.69
C ILE A 383 7.83 12.30 9.22
N ALA A 384 9.06 12.63 9.57
CA ALA A 384 10.02 11.65 10.08
C ALA A 384 9.68 11.18 11.50
N LEU A 385 9.20 12.09 12.37
CA LEU A 385 8.84 11.78 13.76
C LEU A 385 7.57 10.92 13.86
N GLN A 386 6.55 11.15 13.02
CA GLN A 386 5.40 10.24 12.91
C GLN A 386 5.85 8.84 12.45
N SER A 387 6.76 8.76 11.48
CA SER A 387 7.32 7.47 11.04
C SER A 387 8.15 6.80 12.14
N TYR A 388 8.85 7.57 12.99
CA TYR A 388 9.55 7.07 14.16
C TYR A 388 8.57 6.42 15.15
N GLU A 389 7.45 7.07 15.45
CA GLU A 389 6.42 6.52 16.37
C GLU A 389 5.85 5.18 15.87
N LEU A 390 5.63 5.05 14.55
CA LEU A 390 5.21 3.79 13.98
C LEU A 390 6.26 2.69 14.18
N VAL A 391 7.53 2.99 13.93
CA VAL A 391 8.63 2.02 14.13
C VAL A 391 8.76 1.65 15.61
N GLU A 392 8.71 2.63 16.52
CA GLU A 392 8.75 2.39 17.96
C GLU A 392 7.59 1.47 18.40
N ALA A 393 6.37 1.72 17.91
CA ALA A 393 5.21 0.86 18.17
C ALA A 393 5.42 -0.57 17.62
N MET A 394 5.97 -0.71 16.42
CA MET A 394 6.28 -2.01 15.82
C MET A 394 7.35 -2.78 16.58
N GLU A 395 8.41 -2.09 17.01
CA GLU A 395 9.45 -2.69 17.86
C GLU A 395 8.91 -3.15 19.22
N ASN A 396 8.04 -2.35 19.83
CA ASN A 396 7.40 -2.67 21.12
C ASN A 396 6.44 -3.87 20.99
N ASP A 397 5.69 -3.96 19.89
CA ASP A 397 4.78 -5.07 19.65
C ASP A 397 5.53 -6.39 19.40
N THR A 398 6.61 -6.33 18.64
CA THR A 398 7.31 -7.54 18.16
C THR A 398 8.50 -7.96 19.02
N GLY A 399 9.01 -7.08 19.87
CA GLY A 399 10.32 -7.26 20.53
C GLY A 399 11.51 -7.25 19.57
N SER A 400 11.26 -7.08 18.27
CA SER A 400 12.30 -7.09 17.22
C SER A 400 12.72 -5.67 16.89
N LYS A 401 14.02 -5.43 16.74
CA LYS A 401 14.55 -4.12 16.36
C LYS A 401 14.60 -3.94 14.86
N LEU A 402 14.25 -2.72 14.38
CA LEU A 402 14.44 -2.33 12.99
C LEU A 402 15.91 -2.49 12.60
N LYS A 403 16.18 -3.26 11.53
CA LYS A 403 17.54 -3.43 10.97
C LYS A 403 17.87 -2.30 10.01
N VAL A 404 16.96 -2.01 9.12
CA VAL A 404 17.10 -1.00 8.06
C VAL A 404 15.72 -0.53 7.61
N LEU A 405 15.59 0.77 7.32
CA LEU A 405 14.40 1.32 6.67
C LEU A 405 14.72 1.56 5.19
N LYS A 406 14.00 0.90 4.30
CA LYS A 406 14.05 1.18 2.87
C LYS A 406 12.89 2.11 2.50
N VAL A 407 13.15 3.09 1.64
CA VAL A 407 12.21 4.18 1.38
C VAL A 407 11.94 4.36 -0.10
N ASP A 408 10.68 4.68 -0.44
CA ASP A 408 10.26 5.07 -1.78
C ASP A 408 9.17 6.16 -1.72
N GLY A 409 8.67 6.55 -2.89
CA GLY A 409 7.69 7.62 -3.01
C GLY A 409 8.33 9.00 -3.22
N GLY A 410 7.52 9.94 -3.70
CA GLY A 410 8.01 11.23 -4.21
C GLY A 410 8.75 12.10 -3.20
N ALA A 411 8.35 12.06 -1.92
CA ALA A 411 9.00 12.89 -0.89
C ALA A 411 10.40 12.38 -0.50
N THR A 412 10.79 11.16 -0.88
CA THR A 412 12.15 10.65 -0.63
C THR A 412 13.24 11.35 -1.45
N GLY A 413 12.83 12.11 -2.49
CA GLY A 413 13.73 13.01 -3.21
C GLY A 413 14.38 14.06 -2.32
N ASN A 414 13.74 14.45 -1.21
CA ASN A 414 14.28 15.38 -0.22
C ASN A 414 15.33 14.67 0.65
N SER A 415 16.60 14.92 0.39
CA SER A 415 17.71 14.26 1.10
C SER A 415 17.85 14.76 2.55
N TRP A 416 17.43 15.99 2.85
CA TRP A 416 17.40 16.50 4.22
C TRP A 416 16.41 15.70 5.08
N LEU A 417 15.20 15.47 4.56
CA LEU A 417 14.19 14.66 5.23
C LEU A 417 14.70 13.22 5.47
N MET A 418 15.33 12.60 4.49
CA MET A 418 15.84 11.23 4.61
C MET A 418 17.00 11.12 5.60
N GLN A 419 17.88 12.13 5.67
CA GLN A 419 18.93 12.19 6.69
C GLN A 419 18.32 12.33 8.08
N TYR A 420 17.36 13.26 8.24
CA TYR A 420 16.67 13.45 9.53
C TYR A 420 15.89 12.19 9.95
N GLN A 421 15.28 11.47 8.99
CA GLN A 421 14.65 10.17 9.26
C GLN A 421 15.65 9.14 9.80
N SER A 422 16.84 9.06 9.20
CA SER A 422 17.92 8.20 9.69
C SER A 422 18.36 8.59 11.10
N ASP A 423 18.49 9.89 11.34
CA ASP A 423 18.92 10.45 12.63
C ASP A 423 17.95 10.13 13.75
N VAL A 424 16.63 10.38 13.57
CA VAL A 424 15.63 10.12 14.62
C VAL A 424 15.37 8.64 14.84
N LEU A 425 15.50 7.79 13.82
CA LEU A 425 15.45 6.36 13.99
C LEU A 425 16.72 5.76 14.63
N GLY A 426 17.86 6.43 14.48
CA GLY A 426 19.16 5.86 14.82
C GLY A 426 19.48 4.62 13.97
N LYS A 427 18.97 4.55 12.73
CA LYS A 427 19.09 3.42 11.80
C LYS A 427 19.40 3.91 10.40
N ARG A 428 19.99 3.01 9.60
CA ARG A 428 20.24 3.29 8.18
C ARG A 428 18.92 3.41 7.43
N VAL A 429 18.85 4.43 6.55
CA VAL A 429 17.76 4.63 5.60
C VAL A 429 18.33 4.45 4.18
N ILE A 430 17.72 3.61 3.38
CA ILE A 430 18.19 3.28 2.02
C ILE A 430 17.13 3.70 1.00
N ARG A 431 17.54 4.56 0.05
CA ARG A 431 16.75 4.93 -1.11
C ARG A 431 17.24 4.16 -2.34
N PRO A 432 16.42 3.28 -2.95
CA PRO A 432 16.80 2.57 -4.17
C PRO A 432 16.85 3.52 -5.38
N SER A 433 17.56 3.10 -6.43
CA SER A 433 17.62 3.86 -7.70
C SER A 433 16.30 3.75 -8.48
N ASN A 434 15.58 2.63 -8.37
CA ASN A 434 14.24 2.47 -8.94
C ASN A 434 13.20 2.79 -7.88
N VAL A 435 12.39 3.80 -8.12
CA VAL A 435 11.33 4.25 -7.20
C VAL A 435 9.98 3.58 -7.44
N ASP A 436 9.81 2.87 -8.56
CA ASP A 436 8.59 2.10 -8.90
C ASP A 436 8.64 0.69 -8.25
N THR A 437 8.93 0.65 -6.96
CA THR A 437 9.18 -0.59 -6.21
C THR A 437 7.98 -1.50 -6.12
N THR A 438 6.78 -0.95 -6.18
CA THR A 438 5.51 -1.69 -6.15
C THR A 438 5.39 -2.70 -7.29
N VAL A 439 5.47 -2.21 -8.52
CA VAL A 439 5.38 -3.08 -9.72
C VAL A 439 6.63 -3.94 -9.89
N LEU A 440 7.79 -3.44 -9.45
CA LEU A 440 9.03 -4.22 -9.43
C LEU A 440 8.89 -5.47 -8.56
N GLY A 441 8.21 -5.35 -7.41
CA GLY A 441 7.91 -6.50 -6.54
C GLY A 441 7.06 -7.56 -7.22
N ALA A 442 5.99 -7.15 -7.89
CA ALA A 442 5.17 -8.09 -8.67
C ALA A 442 5.97 -8.78 -9.80
N ALA A 443 6.82 -8.01 -10.49
CA ALA A 443 7.70 -8.57 -11.54
C ALA A 443 8.74 -9.53 -10.96
N PHE A 444 9.31 -9.23 -9.79
CA PHE A 444 10.26 -10.12 -9.12
C PHE A 444 9.60 -11.44 -8.69
N LEU A 445 8.41 -11.37 -8.06
CA LEU A 445 7.65 -12.56 -7.67
C LEU A 445 7.30 -13.42 -8.89
N ALA A 446 6.82 -12.81 -9.98
CA ALA A 446 6.50 -13.52 -11.21
C ALA A 446 7.74 -14.15 -11.86
N GLY A 447 8.85 -13.43 -11.86
CA GLY A 447 10.12 -13.90 -12.41
C GLY A 447 10.77 -15.01 -11.60
N LEU A 448 10.64 -14.98 -10.26
CA LEU A 448 11.11 -16.06 -9.37
C LEU A 448 10.31 -17.35 -9.61
N GLU A 449 9.00 -17.25 -9.70
CA GLU A 449 8.12 -18.41 -9.96
C GLU A 449 8.47 -19.10 -11.29
N ARG A 450 8.90 -18.31 -12.30
CA ARG A 450 9.25 -18.84 -13.64
C ARG A 450 10.74 -19.11 -13.83
N GLY A 451 11.56 -18.97 -12.80
CA GLY A 451 13.03 -19.13 -12.92
C GLY A 451 13.71 -18.07 -13.81
N PHE A 452 13.01 -16.98 -14.13
CA PHE A 452 13.60 -15.85 -14.86
C PHE A 452 14.61 -15.09 -14.01
N PHE A 453 14.34 -14.99 -12.71
CA PHE A 453 15.31 -14.62 -11.68
C PHE A 453 15.66 -15.85 -10.85
N PRO A 454 16.96 -16.17 -10.66
CA PRO A 454 17.37 -17.40 -10.00
C PRO A 454 16.99 -17.48 -8.52
N SER A 455 17.10 -16.37 -7.79
CA SER A 455 16.81 -16.31 -6.35
C SER A 455 16.67 -14.87 -5.85
N VAL A 456 16.11 -14.71 -4.63
CA VAL A 456 16.09 -13.43 -3.90
C VAL A 456 17.52 -12.93 -3.63
N ALA A 457 18.48 -13.83 -3.35
CA ALA A 457 19.87 -13.44 -3.16
C ALA A 457 20.49 -12.82 -4.43
N ASP A 458 20.14 -13.34 -5.61
CA ASP A 458 20.54 -12.77 -6.89
C ASP A 458 19.92 -11.40 -7.11
N LEU A 459 18.64 -11.24 -6.80
CA LEU A 459 17.95 -9.95 -6.85
C LEU A 459 18.58 -8.90 -5.91
N LYS A 460 18.93 -9.30 -4.67
CA LYS A 460 19.61 -8.41 -3.71
C LYS A 460 20.94 -7.85 -4.25
N ARG A 461 21.66 -8.64 -5.07
CA ARG A 461 22.89 -8.16 -5.73
C ARG A 461 22.64 -7.19 -6.90
N LYS A 462 21.47 -7.29 -7.54
CA LYS A 462 21.12 -6.50 -8.73
C LYS A 462 20.46 -5.16 -8.39
N ILE A 463 19.83 -5.02 -7.24
CA ILE A 463 19.20 -3.75 -6.83
C ILE A 463 20.28 -2.70 -6.61
N LYS A 464 20.16 -1.61 -7.36
CA LYS A 464 21.04 -0.44 -7.21
C LYS A 464 20.48 0.49 -6.14
N VAL A 465 21.34 0.92 -5.23
CA VAL A 465 21.06 1.94 -4.22
C VAL A 465 21.40 3.32 -4.82
N SER A 466 20.44 4.25 -4.74
CA SER A 466 20.68 5.64 -5.13
C SER A 466 21.45 6.40 -4.05
N LYS A 467 21.00 6.24 -2.79
CA LYS A 467 21.66 6.86 -1.64
C LYS A 467 21.36 6.10 -0.35
N GLU A 468 22.36 6.02 0.50
CA GLU A 468 22.27 5.54 1.86
C GLU A 468 22.49 6.71 2.83
N PHE A 469 21.69 6.76 3.89
CA PHE A 469 21.76 7.74 4.97
C PHE A 469 22.04 6.99 6.26
N SER A 470 23.12 7.34 6.91
CA SER A 470 23.52 6.81 8.22
C SER A 470 23.26 7.86 9.32
N PRO A 471 22.91 7.46 10.54
CA PRO A 471 22.65 8.38 11.64
C PRO A 471 23.87 9.25 11.94
N GLN A 472 23.66 10.56 12.02
CA GLN A 472 24.69 11.56 12.31
C GLN A 472 24.39 12.33 13.62
N MET A 473 23.11 12.35 14.06
CA MET A 473 22.66 13.04 15.26
C MET A 473 23.14 12.32 16.53
N LYS A 474 23.63 13.09 17.50
CA LYS A 474 23.98 12.55 18.83
C LYS A 474 22.76 11.97 19.53
N VAL A 475 22.94 10.89 20.31
CA VAL A 475 21.85 10.21 21.01
C VAL A 475 21.05 11.18 21.90
N SER A 476 21.73 12.04 22.68
CA SER A 476 21.07 13.01 23.56
C SER A 476 20.20 14.03 22.80
N GLN A 477 20.65 14.46 21.61
CA GLN A 477 19.88 15.35 20.75
C GLN A 477 18.66 14.64 20.18
N ARG A 478 18.83 13.39 19.72
CA ARG A 478 17.72 12.56 19.24
C ARG A 478 16.64 12.38 20.31
N GLU A 479 17.02 12.05 21.53
CA GLU A 479 16.10 11.89 22.66
C GLU A 479 15.35 13.19 22.98
N LYS A 480 16.05 14.34 22.92
CA LYS A 480 15.44 15.67 23.08
C LYS A 480 14.38 15.93 22.01
N GLU A 481 14.70 15.69 20.71
CA GLU A 481 13.77 15.87 19.59
C GLU A 481 12.52 14.99 19.73
N ILE A 482 12.69 13.72 20.08
CA ILE A 482 11.60 12.76 20.29
C ILE A 482 10.70 13.19 21.47
N ARG A 483 11.31 13.63 22.58
CA ARG A 483 10.56 14.09 23.74
C ARG A 483 9.71 15.33 23.43
N ILE A 484 10.31 16.34 22.78
CA ILE A 484 9.60 17.56 22.36
C ILE A 484 8.43 17.22 21.44
N TRP A 485 8.64 16.29 20.49
CA TRP A 485 7.59 15.81 19.59
C TRP A 485 6.44 15.15 20.36
N LYS A 486 6.72 14.17 21.22
CA LYS A 486 5.71 13.46 22.01
C LYS A 486 4.91 14.39 22.91
N ASP A 487 5.58 15.37 23.55
CA ASP A 487 4.91 16.39 24.36
C ASP A 487 4.01 17.29 23.52
N SER A 488 4.41 17.62 22.30
CA SER A 488 3.63 18.44 21.38
C SER A 488 2.39 17.70 20.87
N VAL A 489 2.54 16.42 20.51
CA VAL A 489 1.39 15.56 20.12
C VAL A 489 0.41 15.43 21.28
N ARG A 490 0.89 15.19 22.51
CA ARG A 490 0.04 15.11 23.69
C ARG A 490 -0.84 16.35 23.88
N ARG A 491 -0.31 17.56 23.62
CA ARG A 491 -1.06 18.83 23.79
C ARG A 491 -2.25 18.99 22.84
N ILE A 492 -2.28 18.26 21.73
CA ILE A 492 -3.36 18.38 20.73
C ILE A 492 -4.32 17.19 20.72
N ARG A 493 -4.04 16.16 21.51
CA ARG A 493 -4.94 15.00 21.64
C ARG A 493 -6.22 15.39 22.38
N THR A 494 -7.33 14.77 21.93
CA THR A 494 -8.69 15.02 22.46
C THR A 494 -9.22 13.87 23.32
N ASP A 495 -8.48 12.77 23.38
CA ASP A 495 -8.83 11.53 24.09
C ASP A 495 -8.10 11.36 25.44
N GLN A 496 -7.62 12.45 26.04
CA GLN A 496 -6.95 12.46 27.36
C GLN A 496 -7.90 12.68 28.49
#